data_ec531cbf2dbf7c63cc6241bc81c73c58
#
_entry.id   ec531cbf2dbf7c63cc6241bc81c73c58
#
_cell.length_a   1.000
_cell.length_b   1.000
_cell.length_c   1.000
_cell.angle_alpha   90.00
_cell.angle_beta   90.00
_cell.angle_gamma   90.00
#
_symmetry.space_group_name_H-M   'P 1'
#
loop_
_entity.id
_entity.type
_entity.pdbx_description
1 polymer ?
#
loop_
_entity_poly.entity_id
_entity_poly.type
_entity_poly.pdbx_seq_one_letter_code
_entity_poly.pdbx_strand_id
1 'polypeptide(L)'
;HLSFQSGDDMILKRMKRRHSRADSINLCNRLREARPGMAFGADLIAGFPTETDEMFANTLASVDECGIDYLHVFPYSPRPGTPAARMPQVARDVIKARAAQLREKGAERLGLRLNRHVGQTAMALVESGNRARLSDFAPVRIDGVSPEPGRPALFHLVSRTATELVGQYLDSEPA
;
A
#
# COMPACT_ATOMS: atom_id res chain seq x y z
N HIS A 1 -7.54 -4.59 -1.23
CA HIS A 1 -7.19 -3.70 -0.11
C HIS A 1 -7.73 -4.27 1.19
N LEU A 2 -6.92 -4.35 2.23
CA LEU A 2 -7.21 -5.07 3.47
C LEU A 2 -6.99 -4.15 4.69
N SER A 3 -7.99 -4.08 5.57
CA SER A 3 -7.88 -3.31 6.83
C SER A 3 -7.19 -4.14 7.90
N PHE A 4 -5.89 -4.36 7.78
CA PHE A 4 -5.11 -5.16 8.73
C PHE A 4 -5.02 -4.50 10.10
N GLN A 5 -4.85 -3.21 10.15
CA GLN A 5 -4.77 -2.35 11.35
C GLN A 5 -3.49 -2.54 12.16
N SER A 6 -2.98 -3.76 12.36
CA SER A 6 -1.73 -4.10 13.04
C SER A 6 -1.23 -5.47 12.57
N GLY A 7 0.07 -5.71 12.68
CA GLY A 7 0.70 -7.01 12.49
C GLY A 7 1.05 -7.71 13.82
N ASP A 8 0.50 -7.24 14.95
CA ASP A 8 0.71 -7.84 16.26
C ASP A 8 -0.61 -8.36 16.86
N ASP A 9 -0.65 -9.63 17.25
CA ASP A 9 -1.86 -10.31 17.71
C ASP A 9 -2.43 -9.71 18.99
N MET A 10 -1.58 -9.20 19.90
CA MET A 10 -2.05 -8.57 21.12
C MET A 10 -2.70 -7.22 20.83
N ILE A 11 -2.15 -6.45 19.92
CA ILE A 11 -2.74 -5.19 19.46
C ILE A 11 -4.06 -5.46 18.73
N LEU A 12 -4.09 -6.44 17.82
CA LEU A 12 -5.32 -6.87 17.13
C LEU A 12 -6.43 -7.25 18.12
N LYS A 13 -6.08 -8.01 19.15
CA LYS A 13 -7.01 -8.38 20.23
C LYS A 13 -7.54 -7.16 20.99
N ARG A 14 -6.68 -6.19 21.31
CA ARG A 14 -7.07 -4.92 21.96
C ARG A 14 -7.96 -4.06 21.07
N MET A 15 -7.76 -4.10 19.76
CA MET A 15 -8.63 -3.47 18.75
C MET A 15 -9.94 -4.25 18.52
N LYS A 16 -10.14 -5.39 19.18
CA LYS A 16 -11.28 -6.32 18.98
C LYS A 16 -11.37 -6.83 17.54
N ARG A 17 -10.23 -7.04 16.90
CA ARG A 17 -10.17 -7.69 15.59
C ARG A 17 -10.29 -9.20 15.73
N ARG A 18 -10.88 -9.86 14.72
CA ARG A 18 -11.14 -11.30 14.74
C ARG A 18 -10.06 -12.12 14.03
N HIS A 19 -9.19 -11.47 13.27
CA HIS A 19 -8.08 -12.12 12.59
C HIS A 19 -6.77 -11.94 13.37
N SER A 20 -5.87 -12.88 13.17
CA SER A 20 -4.49 -12.84 13.64
C SER A 20 -3.51 -12.38 12.54
N ARG A 21 -2.25 -12.16 12.92
CA ARG A 21 -1.15 -11.96 11.95
C ARG A 21 -1.04 -13.16 11.00
N ALA A 22 -1.10 -14.38 11.53
CA ALA A 22 -1.04 -15.59 10.73
C ALA A 22 -2.18 -15.68 9.72
N ASP A 23 -3.40 -15.29 10.09
CA ASP A 23 -4.54 -15.26 9.17
C ASP A 23 -4.30 -14.27 8.02
N SER A 24 -3.71 -13.11 8.32
CA SER A 24 -3.38 -12.09 7.32
C SER A 24 -2.34 -12.61 6.32
N ILE A 25 -1.27 -13.25 6.79
CA ILE A 25 -0.23 -13.83 5.95
C ILE A 25 -0.82 -14.97 5.08
N ASN A 26 -1.58 -15.88 5.68
CA ASN A 26 -2.21 -17.00 4.97
C ASN A 26 -3.18 -16.51 3.90
N LEU A 27 -3.97 -15.47 4.19
CA LEU A 27 -4.87 -14.86 3.20
C LEU A 27 -4.09 -14.30 2.00
N CYS A 28 -3.02 -13.52 2.25
CA CYS A 28 -2.19 -12.97 1.18
C CYS A 28 -1.55 -14.06 0.33
N ASN A 29 -1.05 -15.14 0.94
CA ASN A 29 -0.46 -16.26 0.22
C ASN A 29 -1.49 -16.95 -0.69
N ARG A 30 -2.66 -17.31 -0.16
CA ARG A 30 -3.76 -17.91 -0.92
C ARG A 30 -4.22 -17.03 -2.09
N LEU A 31 -4.35 -15.74 -1.87
CA LEU A 31 -4.75 -14.81 -2.93
C LEU A 31 -3.68 -14.69 -4.02
N ARG A 32 -2.40 -14.73 -3.64
CA ARG A 32 -1.27 -14.69 -4.58
C ARG A 32 -1.17 -15.98 -5.40
N GLU A 33 -1.46 -17.12 -4.79
CA GLU A 33 -1.56 -18.40 -5.49
C GLU A 33 -2.73 -18.42 -6.49
N ALA A 34 -3.90 -17.92 -6.07
CA ALA A 34 -5.08 -17.86 -6.92
C ALA A 34 -4.95 -16.85 -8.07
N ARG A 35 -4.23 -15.74 -7.86
CA ARG A 35 -3.99 -14.70 -8.88
C ARG A 35 -2.57 -14.17 -8.78
N PRO A 36 -1.61 -14.78 -9.49
CA PRO A 36 -0.24 -14.27 -9.57
C PRO A 36 -0.20 -12.82 -10.06
N GLY A 37 0.66 -12.00 -9.45
CA GLY A 37 0.79 -10.59 -9.80
C GLY A 37 -0.22 -9.65 -9.14
N MET A 38 -1.17 -10.16 -8.34
CA MET A 38 -2.09 -9.32 -7.56
C MET A 38 -1.33 -8.33 -6.69
N ALA A 39 -1.75 -7.07 -6.68
CA ALA A 39 -1.26 -6.05 -5.77
C ALA A 39 -2.03 -6.06 -4.46
N PHE A 40 -1.33 -5.88 -3.34
CA PHE A 40 -1.91 -5.82 -2.02
C PHE A 40 -1.81 -4.43 -1.43
N GLY A 41 -2.96 -3.87 -1.03
CA GLY A 41 -3.05 -2.66 -0.23
C GLY A 41 -3.43 -2.99 1.21
N ALA A 42 -2.93 -2.23 2.19
CA ALA A 42 -3.32 -2.39 3.58
C ALA A 42 -3.34 -1.08 4.35
N ASP A 43 -4.27 -1.01 5.33
CA ASP A 43 -4.30 0.03 6.35
C ASP A 43 -3.61 -0.46 7.62
N LEU A 44 -2.68 0.33 8.15
CA LEU A 44 -2.01 0.08 9.43
C LEU A 44 -2.09 1.32 10.34
N ILE A 45 -2.30 1.08 11.64
CA ILE A 45 -2.32 2.11 12.68
C ILE A 45 -1.01 2.03 13.45
N ALA A 46 -0.28 3.15 13.53
CA ALA A 46 0.94 3.28 14.31
C ALA A 46 0.64 3.87 15.69
N GLY A 47 1.18 3.26 16.74
CA GLY A 47 1.11 3.81 18.10
C GLY A 47 -0.26 3.63 18.76
N PHE A 48 -0.93 2.51 18.49
CA PHE A 48 -2.15 2.16 19.26
C PHE A 48 -1.81 2.09 20.77
N PRO A 49 -2.74 2.47 21.67
CA PRO A 49 -2.49 2.43 23.11
C PRO A 49 -1.85 1.12 23.57
N THR A 50 -0.82 1.23 24.40
CA THR A 50 -0.05 0.09 24.94
C THR A 50 0.81 -0.68 23.91
N GLU A 51 0.99 -0.18 22.68
CA GLU A 51 1.90 -0.77 21.73
C GLU A 51 3.36 -0.61 22.21
N THR A 52 4.06 -1.73 22.37
CA THR A 52 5.50 -1.76 22.69
C THR A 52 6.34 -1.69 21.42
N ASP A 53 7.67 -1.53 21.56
CA ASP A 53 8.58 -1.56 20.41
C ASP A 53 8.59 -2.92 19.71
N GLU A 54 8.48 -4.02 20.46
CA GLU A 54 8.37 -5.37 19.92
C GLU A 54 7.07 -5.55 19.09
N MET A 55 5.93 -5.09 19.63
CA MET A 55 4.64 -5.14 18.93
C MET A 55 4.67 -4.30 17.65
N PHE A 56 5.33 -3.15 17.69
CA PHE A 56 5.55 -2.32 16.51
C PHE A 56 6.46 -3.01 15.49
N ALA A 57 7.55 -3.65 15.94
CA ALA A 57 8.43 -4.43 15.06
C ALA A 57 7.67 -5.57 14.36
N ASN A 58 6.74 -6.25 15.06
CA ASN A 58 5.84 -7.24 14.48
C ASN A 58 4.96 -6.64 13.37
N THR A 59 4.42 -5.44 13.61
CA THR A 59 3.62 -4.72 12.59
C THR A 59 4.46 -4.33 11.37
N LEU A 60 5.69 -3.87 11.58
CA LEU A 60 6.61 -3.52 10.49
C LEU A 60 6.99 -4.74 9.65
N ALA A 61 7.31 -5.87 10.29
CA ALA A 61 7.64 -7.12 9.62
C ALA A 61 6.47 -7.69 8.80
N SER A 62 5.22 -7.52 9.28
CA SER A 62 4.03 -8.02 8.60
C SER A 62 3.83 -7.39 7.21
N VAL A 63 4.37 -6.20 6.95
CA VAL A 63 4.32 -5.55 5.63
C VAL A 63 5.07 -6.38 4.59
N ASP A 64 6.25 -6.91 4.94
CA ASP A 64 7.03 -7.75 4.05
C ASP A 64 6.44 -9.16 3.94
N GLU A 65 6.03 -9.76 5.06
CA GLU A 65 5.46 -11.12 5.11
C GLU A 65 4.17 -11.25 4.29
N CYS A 66 3.30 -10.23 4.36
CA CYS A 66 2.10 -10.16 3.55
C CYS A 66 2.38 -9.66 2.12
N GLY A 67 3.57 -9.13 1.84
CA GLY A 67 3.93 -8.57 0.54
C GLY A 67 3.08 -7.37 0.15
N ILE A 68 2.83 -6.45 1.10
CA ILE A 68 2.02 -5.26 0.86
C ILE A 68 2.74 -4.32 -0.11
N ASP A 69 2.06 -3.91 -1.17
CA ASP A 69 2.58 -2.99 -2.19
C ASP A 69 2.15 -1.55 -1.92
N TYR A 70 0.93 -1.36 -1.40
CA TYR A 70 0.32 -0.05 -1.12
C TYR A 70 -0.05 0.05 0.36
N LEU A 71 0.70 0.84 1.12
CA LEU A 71 0.50 0.97 2.56
C LEU A 71 -0.10 2.33 2.94
N HIS A 72 -1.25 2.29 3.59
CA HIS A 72 -1.86 3.46 4.21
C HIS A 72 -1.55 3.45 5.71
N VAL A 73 -0.90 4.50 6.19
CA VAL A 73 -0.44 4.61 7.58
C VAL A 73 -1.22 5.67 8.33
N PHE A 74 -1.89 5.26 9.38
CA PHE A 74 -2.67 6.11 10.28
C PHE A 74 -1.98 6.23 11.63
N PRO A 75 -1.42 7.40 12.00
CA PRO A 75 -1.02 7.64 13.38
C PRO A 75 -2.25 7.52 14.27
N TYR A 76 -2.14 6.78 15.37
CA TYR A 76 -3.26 6.66 16.30
C TYR A 76 -3.66 8.02 16.85
N SER A 77 -4.96 8.26 16.89
CA SER A 77 -5.57 9.44 17.49
C SER A 77 -6.71 9.01 18.43
N PRO A 78 -6.67 9.36 19.71
CA PRO A 78 -7.72 8.99 20.66
C PRO A 78 -9.05 9.65 20.28
N ARG A 79 -10.12 8.85 20.27
CA ARG A 79 -11.49 9.33 20.04
C ARG A 79 -12.26 9.31 21.34
N PRO A 80 -12.82 10.44 21.82
CA PRO A 80 -13.62 10.47 23.04
C PRO A 80 -14.70 9.39 23.07
N GLY A 81 -14.93 8.80 24.24
CA GLY A 81 -15.92 7.74 24.42
C GLY A 81 -15.47 6.32 24.06
N THR A 82 -14.32 6.14 23.37
CA THR A 82 -13.82 4.81 23.04
C THR A 82 -13.04 4.16 24.20
N PRO A 83 -13.06 2.82 24.33
CA PRO A 83 -12.21 2.13 25.29
C PRO A 83 -10.72 2.44 25.11
N ALA A 84 -10.26 2.52 23.87
CA ALA A 84 -8.87 2.82 23.54
C ALA A 84 -8.41 4.20 24.06
N ALA A 85 -9.28 5.20 24.07
CA ALA A 85 -8.94 6.52 24.63
C ALA A 85 -8.66 6.50 26.15
N ARG A 86 -9.13 5.47 26.86
CA ARG A 86 -8.94 5.30 28.32
C ARG A 86 -7.74 4.40 28.67
N MET A 87 -7.12 3.78 27.67
CA MET A 87 -5.93 2.95 27.85
C MET A 87 -4.67 3.83 28.00
N PRO A 88 -3.57 3.30 28.58
CA PRO A 88 -2.29 3.99 28.58
C PRO A 88 -1.86 4.34 27.15
N GLN A 89 -1.70 5.65 26.91
CA GLN A 89 -1.36 6.18 25.59
C GLN A 89 0.13 6.06 25.31
N VAL A 90 0.50 5.82 24.05
CA VAL A 90 1.86 5.95 23.55
C VAL A 90 2.19 7.45 23.40
N ALA A 91 3.42 7.83 23.69
CA ALA A 91 3.87 9.23 23.56
C ALA A 91 3.76 9.69 22.09
N ARG A 92 3.39 10.97 21.88
CA ARG A 92 3.11 11.52 20.53
C ARG A 92 4.31 11.47 19.59
N ASP A 93 5.50 11.71 20.11
CA ASP A 93 6.75 11.63 19.38
C ASP A 93 7.04 10.19 18.91
N VAL A 94 6.77 9.20 19.77
CA VAL A 94 6.88 7.77 19.42
C VAL A 94 5.86 7.39 18.32
N ILE A 95 4.60 7.84 18.45
CA ILE A 95 3.58 7.61 17.41
C ILE A 95 4.04 8.19 16.07
N LYS A 96 4.55 9.42 16.09
CA LYS A 96 5.06 10.11 14.88
C LYS A 96 6.24 9.36 14.27
N ALA A 97 7.19 8.92 15.09
CA ALA A 97 8.36 8.16 14.64
C ALA A 97 7.96 6.81 14.00
N ARG A 98 7.07 6.05 14.67
CA ARG A 98 6.57 4.78 14.15
C ARG A 98 5.79 4.96 12.84
N ALA A 99 4.94 5.98 12.76
CA ALA A 99 4.23 6.29 11.52
C ALA A 99 5.18 6.68 10.37
N ALA A 100 6.29 7.36 10.66
CA ALA A 100 7.32 7.68 9.67
C ALA A 100 8.01 6.41 9.16
N GLN A 101 8.41 5.49 10.05
CA GLN A 101 9.03 4.22 9.67
C GLN A 101 8.10 3.35 8.80
N LEU A 102 6.80 3.26 9.14
CA LEU A 102 5.83 2.54 8.30
C LEU A 102 5.65 3.20 6.92
N ARG A 103 5.66 4.53 6.83
CA ARG A 103 5.59 5.22 5.54
C ARG A 103 6.84 5.00 4.70
N GLU A 104 8.02 4.99 5.32
CA GLU A 104 9.28 4.66 4.65
C GLU A 104 9.25 3.22 4.11
N LYS A 105 8.81 2.26 4.93
CA LYS A 105 8.59 0.87 4.49
C LYS A 105 7.58 0.80 3.34
N GLY A 106 6.48 1.54 3.41
CA GLY A 106 5.50 1.62 2.33
C GLY A 106 6.07 2.20 1.04
N ALA A 107 6.92 3.23 1.13
CA ALA A 107 7.60 3.80 -0.04
C ALA A 107 8.60 2.81 -0.68
N GLU A 108 9.35 2.06 0.14
CA GLU A 108 10.22 0.97 -0.33
C GLU A 108 9.41 -0.08 -1.11
N ARG A 109 8.32 -0.55 -0.53
CA ARG A 109 7.44 -1.58 -1.14
C ARG A 109 6.82 -1.09 -2.45
N LEU A 110 6.31 0.14 -2.47
CA LEU A 110 5.81 0.77 -3.70
C LEU A 110 6.90 0.83 -4.77
N GLY A 111 8.11 1.25 -4.40
CA GLY A 111 9.25 1.29 -5.32
C GLY A 111 9.57 -0.08 -5.93
N LEU A 112 9.54 -1.15 -5.14
CA LEU A 112 9.71 -2.53 -5.62
C LEU A 112 8.59 -2.94 -6.57
N ARG A 113 7.34 -2.55 -6.29
CA ARG A 113 6.20 -2.81 -7.19
C ARG A 113 6.36 -2.10 -8.52
N LEU A 114 6.65 -0.80 -8.50
CA LEU A 114 6.83 -0.01 -9.71
C LEU A 114 8.00 -0.52 -10.56
N ASN A 115 9.10 -0.94 -9.95
CA ASN A 115 10.24 -1.53 -10.67
C ASN A 115 9.87 -2.75 -11.52
N ARG A 116 8.88 -3.53 -11.11
CA ARG A 116 8.44 -4.70 -11.88
C ARG A 116 7.79 -4.35 -13.22
N HIS A 117 7.29 -3.12 -13.33
CA HIS A 117 6.63 -2.64 -14.54
C HIS A 117 7.57 -1.93 -15.51
N VAL A 118 8.72 -1.43 -15.03
CA VAL A 118 9.67 -0.71 -15.89
C VAL A 118 10.18 -1.62 -17.00
N GLY A 119 10.17 -1.09 -18.24
CA GLY A 119 10.53 -1.81 -19.46
C GLY A 119 9.40 -2.66 -20.06
N GLN A 120 8.24 -2.73 -19.41
CA GLN A 120 7.08 -3.48 -19.91
C GLN A 120 6.13 -2.58 -20.72
N THR A 121 5.32 -3.23 -21.53
CA THR A 121 4.18 -2.61 -22.21
C THR A 121 2.90 -3.07 -21.52
N ALA A 122 2.02 -2.12 -21.16
CA ALA A 122 0.80 -2.42 -20.42
C ALA A 122 -0.35 -1.48 -20.81
N MET A 123 -1.58 -2.01 -20.71
CA MET A 123 -2.79 -1.22 -20.81
C MET A 123 -2.99 -0.42 -19.52
N ALA A 124 -3.29 0.87 -19.66
CA ALA A 124 -3.64 1.75 -18.55
C ALA A 124 -4.89 2.56 -18.89
N LEU A 125 -5.73 2.80 -17.89
CA LEU A 125 -6.87 3.73 -18.01
C LEU A 125 -6.33 5.16 -17.99
N VAL A 126 -6.59 5.91 -19.05
CA VAL A 126 -6.19 7.33 -19.16
C VAL A 126 -7.07 8.16 -18.23
N GLU A 127 -6.43 8.93 -17.34
CA GLU A 127 -7.05 9.90 -16.45
C GLU A 127 -6.78 11.33 -16.96
N SER A 128 -7.43 12.33 -16.39
CA SER A 128 -7.14 13.73 -16.71
C SER A 128 -5.74 14.17 -16.25
N GLY A 129 -5.17 15.20 -16.87
CA GLY A 129 -3.91 15.81 -16.41
C GLY A 129 -2.66 15.00 -16.73
N ASN A 130 -2.60 14.38 -17.91
CA ASN A 130 -1.45 13.56 -18.36
C ASN A 130 -1.14 12.40 -17.41
N ARG A 131 -2.16 11.74 -16.93
CA ARG A 131 -2.05 10.58 -16.04
C ARG A 131 -2.79 9.38 -16.60
N ALA A 132 -2.32 8.21 -16.21
CA ALA A 132 -3.02 6.96 -16.44
C ALA A 132 -2.84 6.04 -15.23
N ARG A 133 -3.58 4.94 -15.19
CA ARG A 133 -3.55 3.99 -14.10
C ARG A 133 -3.60 2.56 -14.62
N LEU A 134 -2.64 1.75 -14.17
CA LEU A 134 -2.64 0.32 -14.48
C LEU A 134 -3.76 -0.41 -13.75
N SER A 135 -4.06 -1.63 -14.18
CA SER A 135 -5.09 -2.48 -13.56
C SER A 135 -4.80 -2.85 -12.10
N ASP A 136 -3.56 -2.76 -11.66
CA ASP A 136 -3.11 -2.97 -10.29
C ASP A 136 -2.98 -1.66 -9.48
N PHE A 137 -3.59 -0.58 -9.97
CA PHE A 137 -3.60 0.76 -9.40
C PHE A 137 -2.26 1.51 -9.46
N ALA A 138 -1.21 0.99 -10.11
CA ALA A 138 0.04 1.72 -10.28
C ALA A 138 -0.20 3.00 -11.09
N PRO A 139 0.14 4.17 -10.56
CA PRO A 139 -0.02 5.43 -11.27
C PRO A 139 1.04 5.57 -12.36
N VAL A 140 0.63 6.13 -13.50
CA VAL A 140 1.48 6.40 -14.65
C VAL A 140 1.37 7.87 -15.00
N ARG A 141 2.49 8.57 -15.03
CA ARG A 141 2.61 9.90 -15.66
C ARG A 141 2.91 9.70 -17.14
N ILE A 142 2.09 10.30 -17.97
CA ILE A 142 2.23 10.22 -19.43
C ILE A 142 3.31 11.19 -19.89
N ASP A 143 4.30 10.68 -20.62
CA ASP A 143 5.38 11.44 -21.24
C ASP A 143 5.09 11.57 -22.75
N GLY A 144 4.91 12.79 -23.23
CA GLY A 144 4.54 13.09 -24.61
C GLY A 144 3.03 13.23 -24.82
N VAL A 145 2.52 12.64 -25.91
CA VAL A 145 1.11 12.76 -26.29
C VAL A 145 0.22 11.98 -25.33
N SER A 146 -0.81 12.64 -24.82
CA SER A 146 -1.83 12.03 -23.96
C SER A 146 -3.06 11.64 -24.76
N PRO A 147 -3.47 10.36 -24.73
CA PRO A 147 -4.74 9.95 -25.32
C PRO A 147 -5.94 10.58 -24.61
N GLU A 148 -7.13 10.38 -25.18
CA GLU A 148 -8.38 10.87 -24.63
C GLU A 148 -8.66 10.24 -23.23
N PRO A 149 -8.94 11.05 -22.19
CA PRO A 149 -9.28 10.54 -20.86
C PRO A 149 -10.55 9.65 -20.88
N GLY A 150 -10.59 8.68 -19.96
CA GLY A 150 -11.70 7.77 -19.79
C GLY A 150 -11.62 6.49 -20.64
N ARG A 151 -10.58 6.34 -21.46
CA ARG A 151 -10.33 5.14 -22.28
C ARG A 151 -9.06 4.42 -21.88
N PRO A 152 -9.03 3.08 -21.98
CA PRO A 152 -7.78 2.33 -21.90
C PRO A 152 -6.89 2.61 -23.12
N ALA A 153 -5.59 2.76 -22.88
CA ALA A 153 -4.59 2.91 -23.94
C ALA A 153 -3.33 2.11 -23.60
N LEU A 154 -2.54 1.79 -24.61
CA LEU A 154 -1.32 1.01 -24.46
C LEU A 154 -0.14 1.94 -24.19
N PHE A 155 0.69 1.63 -23.21
CA PHE A 155 1.86 2.41 -22.82
C PHE A 155 3.11 1.53 -22.72
N HIS A 156 4.22 2.03 -23.23
CA HIS A 156 5.54 1.52 -22.86
C HIS A 156 6.02 2.25 -21.60
N LEU A 157 6.31 1.50 -20.54
CA LEU A 157 6.68 2.01 -19.21
C LEU A 157 8.20 2.18 -19.14
N VAL A 158 8.69 3.35 -19.52
CA VAL A 158 10.12 3.60 -19.75
C VAL A 158 10.94 3.77 -18.46
N SER A 159 10.34 4.28 -17.40
CA SER A 159 11.01 4.53 -16.12
C SER A 159 10.02 4.72 -14.99
N ARG A 160 10.52 5.07 -13.80
CA ARG A 160 9.70 5.50 -12.66
C ARG A 160 10.32 6.64 -11.88
N THR A 161 9.48 7.34 -11.13
CA THR A 161 9.87 8.21 -10.01
C THR A 161 9.76 7.42 -8.68
N ALA A 162 9.80 8.12 -7.56
CA ALA A 162 9.55 7.50 -6.25
C ALA A 162 8.11 6.95 -6.11
N THR A 163 7.13 7.55 -6.79
CA THR A 163 5.71 7.31 -6.54
C THR A 163 4.89 6.92 -7.77
N GLU A 164 5.43 7.04 -8.97
CA GLU A 164 4.70 6.77 -10.22
C GLU A 164 5.63 6.25 -11.32
N LEU A 165 5.07 5.52 -12.26
CA LEU A 165 5.69 5.13 -13.51
C LEU A 165 5.72 6.31 -14.48
N VAL A 166 6.61 6.26 -15.46
CA VAL A 166 6.63 7.14 -16.62
C VAL A 166 6.35 6.30 -17.85
N GLY A 167 5.27 6.61 -18.55
CA GLY A 167 4.81 5.84 -19.71
C GLY A 167 4.69 6.68 -20.97
N GLN A 168 5.14 6.12 -22.08
CA GLN A 168 4.96 6.68 -23.41
C GLN A 168 3.79 5.96 -24.08
N TYR A 169 2.83 6.72 -24.57
CA TYR A 169 1.70 6.20 -25.32
C TYR A 169 2.17 5.54 -26.60
N LEU A 170 1.69 4.34 -26.82
CA LEU A 170 1.89 3.62 -28.07
C LEU A 170 0.62 3.78 -28.90
N ASP A 171 0.71 4.61 -29.93
CA ASP A 171 -0.38 4.76 -30.89
C ASP A 171 -0.55 3.43 -31.63
N SER A 172 -1.55 2.66 -31.23
CA SER A 172 -1.97 1.51 -32.02
C SER A 172 -2.85 2.06 -33.15
N GLU A 173 -2.26 2.41 -34.30
CA GLU A 173 -3.08 2.44 -35.51
C GLU A 173 -3.80 1.08 -35.61
N PRO A 174 -5.10 1.08 -35.74
CA PRO A 174 -5.81 -0.15 -36.05
C PRO A 174 -5.35 -0.61 -37.43
N ALA A 175 -4.72 -1.81 -37.48
CA ALA A 175 -4.45 -2.48 -38.74
C ALA A 175 -5.78 -2.90 -39.39
#